data_0bf9730f10a9114176797c345680c60e
#
_entry.id   0bf9730f10a9114176797c345680c60e
#
_cell.length_a   1.000
_cell.length_b   1.000
_cell.length_c   1.000
_cell.angle_alpha   90.00
_cell.angle_beta   90.00
_cell.angle_gamma   90.00
#
_symmetry.space_group_name_H-M   'P 1'
#
loop_
_entity.id
_entity.type
_entity.pdbx_description
1 polymer ?
#
loop_
_entity_poly.entity_id
_entity_poly.type
_entity_poly.pdbx_seq_one_letter_code
_entity_poly.pdbx_strand_id
1 'polypeptide(L)'
;IWDPTIGEGTPCGPGRFYFGPSDEEVALRLRNEQPDILAISCHYGFSAVNAYSIARIAKKVAPNCTVIMGGLFISVNLTRAMEECAEIDYSIIGEGDRTFTELLQCLNAKEDPTHIDGLIYRDGSAVPEHTIRRNPKTDYIDDLDALTLPARDLVPIDAYMSGSKDYQLYGLGFRPALSLLSSRSCPMGCSFCNMHLVHGQKWRPRSVESCMEELEEMSKRWDAHHVFIMDDFWNLKKDRAKEFCEGIIKRGINIRWNTPNGISVKCMDKELAQLMKRSGCASTCIAIESGSERVRHELMNKKTYNREIYSTIEYLSGADIPVVGFVIVGMPGEK
;
A
#
# COMPACT_ATOMS: atom_id res chain seq x y z
N ILE A 1 5.90 -0.57 -16.89
CA ILE A 1 6.19 -0.39 -15.44
C ILE A 1 7.52 -1.07 -15.14
N TRP A 2 8.32 -0.44 -14.29
CA TRP A 2 9.61 -0.96 -13.85
C TRP A 2 9.67 -0.99 -12.33
N ASP A 3 9.86 -2.17 -11.77
CA ASP A 3 10.22 -2.34 -10.37
C ASP A 3 11.73 -2.61 -10.28
N PRO A 4 12.52 -1.64 -9.83
CA PRO A 4 13.96 -1.80 -9.76
C PRO A 4 14.43 -2.72 -8.63
N THR A 5 13.54 -3.15 -7.74
CA THR A 5 13.88 -4.01 -6.60
C THR A 5 13.80 -5.50 -6.91
N ILE A 6 13.32 -5.87 -8.12
CA ILE A 6 13.25 -7.26 -8.55
C ILE A 6 14.63 -7.74 -9.00
N GLY A 7 15.07 -8.85 -8.45
CA GLY A 7 16.33 -9.51 -8.79
C GLY A 7 17.09 -10.03 -7.58
N GLU A 8 18.29 -10.53 -7.81
CA GLU A 8 19.19 -10.97 -6.75
C GLU A 8 19.83 -9.74 -6.08
N GLY A 9 19.93 -9.79 -4.74
CA GLY A 9 20.58 -8.73 -3.99
C GLY A 9 22.11 -8.76 -4.21
N THR A 10 22.69 -7.59 -4.49
CA THR A 10 24.15 -7.42 -4.55
C THR A 10 24.71 -7.23 -3.15
N PRO A 11 25.68 -8.07 -2.70
CA PRO A 11 26.30 -7.86 -1.40
C PRO A 11 26.97 -6.48 -1.29
N CYS A 12 26.63 -5.72 -0.25
CA CYS A 12 27.19 -4.40 0.00
C CYS A 12 27.82 -4.23 1.40
N GLY A 13 28.09 -5.34 2.07
CA GLY A 13 28.74 -5.42 3.39
C GLY A 13 28.37 -6.70 4.13
N PRO A 14 28.92 -6.95 5.33
CA PRO A 14 28.62 -8.13 6.12
C PRO A 14 27.13 -8.27 6.41
N GLY A 15 26.46 -9.28 5.81
CA GLY A 15 25.03 -9.54 5.97
C GLY A 15 24.11 -8.46 5.38
N ARG A 16 24.63 -7.59 4.49
CA ARG A 16 23.87 -6.52 3.82
C ARG A 16 23.82 -6.77 2.33
N PHE A 17 22.64 -6.59 1.75
CA PHE A 17 22.41 -6.71 0.32
C PHE A 17 21.74 -5.42 -0.16
N TYR A 18 22.19 -4.94 -1.31
CA TYR A 18 21.52 -3.89 -2.07
C TYR A 18 20.63 -4.56 -3.12
N PHE A 19 19.36 -4.19 -3.14
CA PHE A 19 18.40 -4.63 -4.15
C PHE A 19 18.10 -3.44 -5.07
N GLY A 20 18.36 -3.63 -6.34
CA GLY A 20 18.12 -2.63 -7.35
C GLY A 20 19.31 -2.43 -8.29
N PRO A 21 19.09 -1.71 -9.40
CA PRO A 21 20.14 -1.40 -10.37
C PRO A 21 21.11 -0.34 -9.83
N SER A 22 22.31 -0.32 -10.38
CA SER A 22 23.25 0.77 -10.18
C SER A 22 22.76 2.07 -10.84
N ASP A 23 23.32 3.21 -10.44
CA ASP A 23 23.00 4.51 -11.04
C ASP A 23 23.33 4.53 -12.55
N GLU A 24 24.36 3.78 -13.00
CA GLU A 24 24.73 3.63 -14.40
C GLU A 24 23.68 2.87 -15.20
N GLU A 25 23.12 1.80 -14.63
CA GLU A 25 22.04 1.01 -15.26
C GLU A 25 20.76 1.82 -15.35
N VAL A 26 20.41 2.58 -14.31
CA VAL A 26 19.29 3.54 -14.33
C VAL A 26 19.49 4.57 -15.43
N ALA A 27 20.67 5.17 -15.50
CA ALA A 27 21.02 6.17 -16.52
C ALA A 27 20.96 5.60 -17.94
N LEU A 28 21.48 4.38 -18.14
CA LEU A 28 21.44 3.69 -19.43
C LEU A 28 19.99 3.43 -19.87
N ARG A 29 19.16 2.93 -18.97
CA ARG A 29 17.75 2.67 -19.25
C ARG A 29 17.00 3.94 -19.64
N LEU A 30 17.15 5.00 -18.86
CA LEU A 30 16.49 6.29 -19.15
C LEU A 30 16.97 6.93 -20.45
N ARG A 31 18.27 6.76 -20.83
CA ARG A 31 18.77 7.19 -22.15
C ARG A 31 18.14 6.41 -23.30
N ASN A 32 17.94 5.11 -23.11
CA ASN A 32 17.38 4.25 -24.15
C ASN A 32 15.86 4.48 -24.33
N GLU A 33 15.13 4.65 -23.24
CA GLU A 33 13.69 4.83 -23.25
C GLU A 33 13.26 6.27 -23.55
N GLN A 34 14.08 7.29 -23.25
CA GLN A 34 13.81 8.72 -23.43
C GLN A 34 12.37 9.11 -23.04
N PRO A 35 11.96 8.86 -21.79
CA PRO A 35 10.59 9.10 -21.39
C PRO A 35 10.26 10.60 -21.36
N ASP A 36 9.08 10.99 -21.82
CA ASP A 36 8.53 12.33 -21.62
C ASP A 36 8.19 12.57 -20.15
N ILE A 37 7.72 11.51 -19.46
CA ILE A 37 7.31 11.55 -18.05
C ILE A 37 7.91 10.34 -17.32
N LEU A 38 8.55 10.62 -16.19
CA LEU A 38 8.99 9.61 -15.22
C LEU A 38 8.14 9.70 -13.95
N ALA A 39 7.30 8.70 -13.69
CA ALA A 39 6.52 8.62 -12.46
C ALA A 39 7.21 7.68 -11.46
N ILE A 40 7.51 8.17 -10.26
CA ILE A 40 8.19 7.44 -9.19
C ILE A 40 7.22 7.22 -8.04
N SER A 41 6.97 5.96 -7.68
CA SER A 41 6.20 5.60 -6.48
C SER A 41 7.15 5.33 -5.31
N CYS A 42 7.06 6.14 -4.26
CA CYS A 42 7.87 6.01 -3.04
C CYS A 42 6.96 5.74 -1.84
N HIS A 43 7.07 4.54 -1.26
CA HIS A 43 6.25 4.14 -0.13
C HIS A 43 6.91 4.41 1.22
N TYR A 44 8.22 4.28 1.31
CA TYR A 44 8.94 4.32 2.59
C TYR A 44 9.99 5.40 2.63
N GLY A 45 10.18 6.04 3.80
CA GLY A 45 11.17 7.09 3.99
C GLY A 45 12.61 6.63 3.72
N PHE A 46 12.95 5.37 4.01
CA PHE A 46 14.27 4.82 3.71
C PHE A 46 14.52 4.64 2.20
N SER A 47 13.48 4.57 1.38
CA SER A 47 13.59 4.49 -0.08
C SER A 47 13.65 5.88 -0.75
N ALA A 48 13.41 6.97 -0.01
CA ALA A 48 13.36 8.32 -0.57
C ALA A 48 14.68 8.75 -1.21
N VAL A 49 15.81 8.39 -0.58
CA VAL A 49 17.14 8.72 -1.12
C VAL A 49 17.35 8.10 -2.51
N ASN A 50 16.94 6.85 -2.70
CA ASN A 50 17.02 6.17 -4.00
C ASN A 50 16.07 6.80 -5.03
N ALA A 51 14.84 7.16 -4.61
CA ALA A 51 13.88 7.86 -5.46
C ALA A 51 14.44 9.22 -5.93
N TYR A 52 15.10 9.97 -5.04
CA TYR A 52 15.77 11.23 -5.38
C TYR A 52 16.96 11.02 -6.33
N SER A 53 17.76 9.94 -6.15
CA SER A 53 18.82 9.59 -7.08
C SER A 53 18.28 9.36 -8.49
N ILE A 54 17.20 8.59 -8.62
CA ILE A 54 16.53 8.33 -9.90
C ILE A 54 16.03 9.63 -10.54
N ALA A 55 15.42 10.55 -9.77
CA ALA A 55 14.97 11.85 -10.27
C ALA A 55 16.14 12.70 -10.81
N ARG A 56 17.25 12.77 -10.06
CA ARG A 56 18.48 13.49 -10.49
C ARG A 56 19.09 12.88 -11.75
N ILE A 57 19.17 11.56 -11.83
CA ILE A 57 19.66 10.85 -13.01
C ILE A 57 18.77 11.18 -14.21
N ALA A 58 17.45 11.15 -14.04
CA ALA A 58 16.50 11.46 -15.12
C ALA A 58 16.75 12.85 -15.69
N LYS A 59 16.82 13.88 -14.86
CA LYS A 59 17.10 15.25 -15.32
C LYS A 59 18.48 15.41 -15.97
N LYS A 60 19.47 14.59 -15.56
CA LYS A 60 20.81 14.61 -16.16
C LYS A 60 20.84 13.98 -17.55
N VAL A 61 20.10 12.90 -17.79
CA VAL A 61 20.18 12.13 -19.05
C VAL A 61 19.04 12.40 -20.01
N ALA A 62 17.91 12.90 -19.51
CA ALA A 62 16.72 13.32 -20.23
C ALA A 62 16.18 14.65 -19.63
N PRO A 63 16.84 15.80 -19.91
CA PRO A 63 16.53 17.07 -19.22
C PRO A 63 15.08 17.55 -19.37
N ASN A 64 14.43 17.17 -20.47
CA ASN A 64 13.04 17.55 -20.77
C ASN A 64 12.03 16.60 -20.12
N CYS A 65 12.47 15.51 -19.48
CA CYS A 65 11.58 14.56 -18.81
C CYS A 65 10.91 15.21 -17.61
N THR A 66 9.59 15.16 -17.55
CA THR A 66 8.83 15.59 -16.36
C THR A 66 8.88 14.50 -15.29
N VAL A 67 9.37 14.84 -14.11
CA VAL A 67 9.48 13.91 -12.98
C VAL A 67 8.32 14.12 -12.02
N ILE A 68 7.52 13.07 -11.82
CA ILE A 68 6.36 13.08 -10.93
C ILE A 68 6.62 12.05 -9.81
N MET A 69 6.42 12.43 -8.55
CA MET A 69 6.61 11.52 -7.41
C MET A 69 5.32 11.37 -6.61
N GLY A 70 4.98 10.12 -6.27
CA GLY A 70 3.79 9.79 -5.48
C GLY A 70 4.10 8.73 -4.42
N GLY A 71 3.04 8.21 -3.80
CA GLY A 71 3.09 7.14 -2.80
C GLY A 71 2.97 7.63 -1.36
N LEU A 72 3.02 6.70 -0.42
CA LEU A 72 2.80 6.97 1.01
C LEU A 72 3.77 8.01 1.57
N PHE A 73 5.05 7.96 1.16
CA PHE A 73 6.06 8.90 1.62
C PHE A 73 5.66 10.36 1.33
N ILE A 74 5.15 10.65 0.12
CA ILE A 74 4.69 11.99 -0.26
C ILE A 74 3.48 12.41 0.56
N SER A 75 2.51 11.49 0.75
CA SER A 75 1.29 11.79 1.50
C SER A 75 1.55 12.17 2.96
N VAL A 76 2.60 11.60 3.56
CA VAL A 76 3.00 11.87 4.95
C VAL A 76 3.93 13.09 5.07
N ASN A 77 4.87 13.27 4.14
CA ASN A 77 5.91 14.29 4.21
C ASN A 77 5.61 15.53 3.37
N LEU A 78 4.56 15.49 2.54
CA LEU A 78 4.05 16.61 1.75
C LEU A 78 5.13 17.27 0.86
N THR A 79 5.44 18.56 1.10
CA THR A 79 6.38 19.35 0.29
C THR A 79 7.85 18.92 0.44
N ARG A 80 8.17 18.20 1.50
CA ARG A 80 9.56 17.88 1.87
C ARG A 80 10.34 17.19 0.74
N ALA A 81 9.71 16.29 -0.01
CA ALA A 81 10.38 15.62 -1.11
C ALA A 81 10.87 16.60 -2.19
N MET A 82 10.05 17.60 -2.51
CA MET A 82 10.39 18.64 -3.49
C MET A 82 11.39 19.66 -2.91
N GLU A 83 11.38 19.89 -1.60
CA GLU A 83 12.39 20.73 -0.90
C GLU A 83 13.77 20.07 -0.93
N GLU A 84 13.85 18.76 -0.74
CA GLU A 84 15.09 17.97 -0.71
C GLU A 84 15.61 17.58 -2.12
N CYS A 85 14.74 17.59 -3.15
CA CYS A 85 15.08 17.20 -4.53
C CYS A 85 14.44 18.16 -5.53
N ALA A 86 15.29 19.07 -6.07
CA ALA A 86 14.84 20.10 -7.03
C ALA A 86 14.37 19.52 -8.37
N GLU A 87 14.79 18.31 -8.69
CA GLU A 87 14.52 17.60 -9.92
C GLU A 87 13.10 17.03 -10.00
N ILE A 88 12.35 17.04 -8.89
CA ILE A 88 10.93 16.65 -8.88
C ILE A 88 10.09 17.85 -9.32
N ASP A 89 9.37 17.71 -10.42
CA ASP A 89 8.50 18.77 -10.96
C ASP A 89 7.16 18.81 -10.25
N TYR A 90 6.57 17.62 -10.02
CA TYR A 90 5.27 17.45 -9.36
C TYR A 90 5.30 16.34 -8.32
N SER A 91 4.46 16.47 -7.29
CA SER A 91 4.20 15.37 -6.36
C SER A 91 2.70 15.20 -6.12
N ILE A 92 2.27 13.95 -5.81
CA ILE A 92 0.86 13.59 -5.65
C ILE A 92 0.61 13.08 -4.25
N ILE A 93 -0.38 13.67 -3.57
CA ILE A 93 -0.82 13.31 -2.23
C ILE A 93 -1.98 12.31 -2.31
N GLY A 94 -1.98 11.31 -1.44
CA GLY A 94 -3.09 10.39 -1.28
C GLY A 94 -3.26 9.43 -2.45
N GLU A 95 -4.51 9.16 -2.82
CA GLU A 95 -4.86 8.30 -3.96
C GLU A 95 -4.53 9.02 -5.27
N GLY A 96 -3.66 8.39 -6.05
CA GLY A 96 -3.19 8.95 -7.31
C GLY A 96 -4.09 8.67 -8.52
N ASP A 97 -5.05 7.76 -8.41
CA ASP A 97 -5.82 7.26 -9.56
C ASP A 97 -6.40 8.38 -10.43
N ARG A 98 -7.07 9.36 -9.83
CA ARG A 98 -7.62 10.54 -10.55
C ARG A 98 -6.58 11.61 -10.76
N THR A 99 -5.90 12.02 -9.68
CA THR A 99 -4.93 13.12 -9.71
C THR A 99 -3.84 12.90 -10.74
N PHE A 100 -3.30 11.67 -10.83
CA PHE A 100 -2.26 11.35 -11.82
C PHE A 100 -2.81 11.35 -13.25
N THR A 101 -3.99 10.79 -13.46
CA THR A 101 -4.63 10.78 -14.78
C THR A 101 -4.92 12.21 -15.27
N GLU A 102 -5.47 13.07 -14.40
CA GLU A 102 -5.77 14.47 -14.71
C GLU A 102 -4.49 15.27 -14.99
N LEU A 103 -3.43 15.04 -14.19
CA LEU A 103 -2.12 15.67 -14.43
C LEU A 103 -1.56 15.28 -15.80
N LEU A 104 -1.63 13.99 -16.18
CA LEU A 104 -1.16 13.54 -17.49
C LEU A 104 -1.96 14.19 -18.64
N GLN A 105 -3.26 14.34 -18.48
CA GLN A 105 -4.13 15.00 -19.46
C GLN A 105 -3.77 16.48 -19.62
N CYS A 106 -3.62 17.22 -18.52
CA CYS A 106 -3.20 18.62 -18.54
C CYS A 106 -1.82 18.79 -19.18
N LEU A 107 -0.85 17.97 -18.82
CA LEU A 107 0.51 18.03 -19.40
C LEU A 107 0.48 17.75 -20.92
N ASN A 108 -0.28 16.75 -21.36
CA ASN A 108 -0.43 16.43 -22.77
C ASN A 108 -1.12 17.55 -23.56
N ALA A 109 -2.13 18.18 -22.96
CA ALA A 109 -2.85 19.33 -23.56
C ALA A 109 -2.08 20.66 -23.45
N LYS A 110 -0.96 20.68 -22.70
CA LYS A 110 -0.20 21.87 -22.32
C LYS A 110 -1.05 22.91 -21.58
N GLU A 111 -1.95 22.44 -20.75
CA GLU A 111 -2.81 23.21 -19.86
C GLU A 111 -2.16 23.39 -18.49
N ASP A 112 -2.63 24.37 -17.71
CA ASP A 112 -2.13 24.64 -16.36
C ASP A 112 -2.69 23.59 -15.36
N PRO A 113 -1.85 22.76 -14.72
CA PRO A 113 -2.28 21.74 -13.78
C PRO A 113 -2.46 22.25 -12.35
N THR A 114 -2.25 23.54 -12.07
CA THR A 114 -2.19 24.08 -10.70
C THR A 114 -3.51 24.00 -9.93
N HIS A 115 -4.62 23.67 -10.60
CA HIS A 115 -5.95 23.48 -9.99
C HIS A 115 -6.22 22.06 -9.48
N ILE A 116 -5.36 21.07 -9.82
CA ILE A 116 -5.61 19.66 -9.59
C ILE A 116 -5.59 19.33 -8.09
N ASP A 117 -6.60 18.59 -7.60
CA ASP A 117 -6.73 18.14 -6.21
C ASP A 117 -5.56 17.23 -5.81
N GLY A 118 -4.95 17.50 -4.64
CA GLY A 118 -3.84 16.70 -4.13
C GLY A 118 -2.51 16.86 -4.88
N LEU A 119 -2.38 17.86 -5.75
CA LEU A 119 -1.12 18.15 -6.44
C LEU A 119 -0.19 19.03 -5.60
N ILE A 120 1.10 18.73 -5.63
CA ILE A 120 2.18 19.61 -5.17
C ILE A 120 3.00 20.00 -6.40
N TYR A 121 3.29 21.28 -6.55
CA TYR A 121 3.97 21.84 -7.73
C TYR A 121 4.85 23.03 -7.38
N ARG A 122 5.74 23.42 -8.30
CA ARG A 122 6.56 24.65 -8.20
C ARG A 122 5.84 25.79 -8.92
N ASP A 123 5.51 26.82 -8.17
CA ASP A 123 4.90 28.03 -8.69
C ASP A 123 5.97 28.98 -9.21
N GLY A 124 6.18 29.01 -10.53
CA GLY A 124 7.15 29.88 -11.18
C GLY A 124 6.75 31.36 -11.15
N SER A 125 5.49 31.69 -10.83
CA SER A 125 4.97 33.07 -10.73
C SER A 125 5.11 33.66 -9.32
N ALA A 126 5.43 32.82 -8.31
CA ALA A 126 5.53 33.25 -6.92
C ALA A 126 6.84 33.97 -6.62
N VAL A 127 6.83 34.79 -5.56
CA VAL A 127 8.04 35.43 -5.03
C VAL A 127 8.28 34.89 -3.61
N PRO A 128 9.42 34.21 -3.36
CA PRO A 128 10.52 33.90 -4.30
C PRO A 128 10.09 32.90 -5.38
N GLU A 129 10.72 33.01 -6.55
CA GLU A 129 10.50 32.12 -7.68
C GLU A 129 10.67 30.64 -7.29
N HIS A 130 9.85 29.77 -7.86
CA HIS A 130 9.80 28.33 -7.53
C HIS A 130 9.32 27.99 -6.10
N THR A 131 8.51 28.83 -5.49
CA THR A 131 7.81 28.49 -4.25
C THR A 131 6.98 27.22 -4.44
N ILE A 132 7.17 26.23 -3.55
CA ILE A 132 6.41 25.01 -3.59
C ILE A 132 4.99 25.26 -3.07
N ARG A 133 4.00 24.94 -3.88
CA ARG A 133 2.57 25.01 -3.56
C ARG A 133 1.98 23.63 -3.41
N ARG A 134 0.92 23.55 -2.62
CA ARG A 134 0.21 22.31 -2.34
C ARG A 134 -1.28 22.54 -2.35
N ASN A 135 -1.99 21.80 -3.19
CA ASN A 135 -3.44 21.70 -3.12
C ASN A 135 -3.85 20.65 -2.05
N PRO A 136 -4.93 20.86 -1.31
CA PRO A 136 -5.46 19.85 -0.41
C PRO A 136 -5.88 18.61 -1.20
N LYS A 137 -5.80 17.43 -0.57
CA LYS A 137 -6.41 16.20 -1.10
C LYS A 137 -7.79 16.05 -0.47
N THR A 138 -8.83 16.22 -1.27
CA THR A 138 -10.23 16.22 -0.83
C THR A 138 -11.08 15.23 -1.64
N ASP A 139 -10.72 14.96 -2.87
CA ASP A 139 -11.44 14.04 -3.76
C ASP A 139 -10.88 12.62 -3.65
N TYR A 140 -11.65 11.73 -3.03
CA TYR A 140 -11.37 10.31 -2.92
C TYR A 140 -12.40 9.52 -3.72
N ILE A 141 -11.98 8.41 -4.34
CA ILE A 141 -12.86 7.56 -5.13
C ILE A 141 -13.83 6.83 -4.21
N ASP A 142 -15.10 7.18 -4.26
CA ASP A 142 -16.15 6.56 -3.43
C ASP A 142 -16.53 5.16 -3.93
N ASP A 143 -16.69 5.00 -5.23
CA ASP A 143 -17.00 3.72 -5.88
C ASP A 143 -15.70 3.08 -6.38
N LEU A 144 -15.17 2.12 -5.61
CA LEU A 144 -13.95 1.41 -5.98
C LEU A 144 -14.17 0.35 -7.07
N ASP A 145 -15.41 -0.06 -7.32
CA ASP A 145 -15.73 -0.99 -8.40
C ASP A 145 -15.67 -0.32 -9.79
N ALA A 146 -15.72 1.02 -9.83
CA ALA A 146 -15.48 1.78 -11.06
C ALA A 146 -14.02 1.77 -11.53
N LEU A 147 -13.09 1.35 -10.67
CA LEU A 147 -11.69 1.20 -11.04
C LEU A 147 -11.46 -0.08 -11.82
N THR A 148 -10.59 0.00 -12.83
CA THR A 148 -10.11 -1.21 -13.53
C THR A 148 -9.29 -2.08 -12.61
N LEU A 149 -9.25 -3.37 -12.88
CA LEU A 149 -8.34 -4.29 -12.19
C LEU A 149 -6.88 -3.87 -12.40
N PRO A 150 -5.97 -4.16 -11.45
CA PRO A 150 -4.55 -3.86 -11.60
C PRO A 150 -3.96 -4.49 -12.86
N ALA A 151 -3.24 -3.69 -13.65
CA ALA A 151 -2.60 -4.10 -14.90
C ALA A 151 -1.36 -4.98 -14.61
N ARG A 152 -1.57 -6.19 -14.12
CA ARG A 152 -0.51 -7.13 -13.73
C ARG A 152 0.34 -7.61 -14.89
N ASP A 153 -0.18 -7.52 -16.10
CA ASP A 153 0.53 -7.80 -17.35
C ASP A 153 1.62 -6.76 -17.70
N LEU A 154 1.60 -5.59 -17.05
CA LEU A 154 2.63 -4.57 -17.21
C LEU A 154 3.83 -4.74 -16.27
N VAL A 155 3.80 -5.75 -15.41
CA VAL A 155 4.88 -6.08 -14.48
C VAL A 155 5.34 -7.52 -14.68
N PRO A 156 6.59 -7.87 -14.35
CA PRO A 156 7.08 -9.25 -14.47
C PRO A 156 6.52 -10.13 -13.34
N ILE A 157 5.25 -10.52 -13.43
CA ILE A 157 4.54 -11.32 -12.42
C ILE A 157 5.30 -12.58 -12.05
N ASP A 158 5.89 -13.28 -13.03
CA ASP A 158 6.67 -14.50 -12.79
C ASP A 158 7.85 -14.24 -11.84
N ALA A 159 8.49 -13.07 -11.93
CA ALA A 159 9.56 -12.71 -11.02
C ALA A 159 9.06 -12.49 -9.58
N TYR A 160 7.86 -11.90 -9.40
CA TYR A 160 7.22 -11.81 -8.10
C TYR A 160 6.78 -13.19 -7.57
N MET A 161 6.26 -14.04 -8.43
CA MET A 161 5.79 -15.38 -8.08
C MET A 161 6.93 -16.38 -7.84
N SER A 162 8.08 -16.19 -8.48
CA SER A 162 9.30 -17.01 -8.28
C SER A 162 10.21 -16.50 -7.16
N GLY A 163 9.92 -15.34 -6.61
CA GLY A 163 10.71 -14.66 -5.56
C GLY A 163 11.06 -15.58 -4.39
N SER A 164 12.14 -15.29 -3.71
CA SER A 164 12.88 -16.18 -2.83
C SER A 164 11.97 -17.01 -1.94
N LYS A 165 12.20 -18.35 -1.98
CA LYS A 165 11.55 -19.34 -1.09
C LYS A 165 11.78 -19.03 0.39
N ASP A 166 12.68 -18.09 0.69
CA ASP A 166 13.12 -17.67 2.02
C ASP A 166 12.43 -16.37 2.51
N TYR A 167 11.59 -15.73 1.71
CA TYR A 167 10.84 -14.56 2.17
C TYR A 167 9.74 -14.97 3.14
N GLN A 168 10.08 -14.93 4.43
CA GLN A 168 9.15 -15.21 5.52
C GLN A 168 8.63 -13.90 6.10
N LEU A 169 7.46 -13.47 5.68
CA LEU A 169 6.78 -12.35 6.34
C LEU A 169 6.29 -12.85 7.73
N TYR A 170 6.78 -12.24 8.79
CA TYR A 170 6.45 -12.59 10.20
C TYR A 170 6.72 -14.04 10.60
N GLY A 171 7.68 -14.73 9.98
CA GLY A 171 8.03 -16.11 10.32
C GLY A 171 6.98 -17.17 9.95
N LEU A 172 5.97 -16.82 9.16
CA LEU A 172 4.84 -17.69 8.83
C LEU A 172 5.02 -18.47 7.50
N GLY A 173 6.23 -18.50 6.92
CA GLY A 173 6.53 -19.31 5.74
C GLY A 173 5.64 -18.99 4.53
N PHE A 174 5.49 -17.71 4.20
CA PHE A 174 4.68 -17.32 3.05
C PHE A 174 5.35 -17.70 1.74
N ARG A 175 4.56 -18.28 0.86
CA ARG A 175 4.92 -18.46 -0.54
C ARG A 175 4.76 -17.14 -1.29
N PRO A 176 5.39 -16.98 -2.47
CA PRO A 176 5.12 -15.87 -3.35
C PRO A 176 3.61 -15.65 -3.50
N ALA A 177 3.16 -14.41 -3.35
CA ALA A 177 1.75 -14.10 -3.33
C ALA A 177 1.45 -12.84 -4.13
N LEU A 178 0.26 -12.78 -4.72
CA LEU A 178 -0.29 -11.53 -5.24
C LEU A 178 -1.06 -10.80 -4.12
N SER A 179 -1.27 -9.52 -4.32
CA SER A 179 -2.02 -8.68 -3.38
C SER A 179 -3.40 -8.34 -3.93
N LEU A 180 -4.38 -8.32 -3.02
CA LEU A 180 -5.73 -7.80 -3.23
C LEU A 180 -6.00 -6.64 -2.29
N LEU A 181 -6.56 -5.56 -2.80
CA LEU A 181 -7.15 -4.47 -2.03
C LEU A 181 -8.67 -4.56 -2.16
N SER A 182 -9.34 -5.06 -1.12
CA SER A 182 -10.80 -5.21 -1.12
C SER A 182 -11.53 -4.00 -0.53
N SER A 183 -10.79 -3.11 0.15
CA SER A 183 -11.29 -1.84 0.66
C SER A 183 -10.17 -0.84 0.84
N ARG A 184 -10.49 0.45 0.88
CA ARG A 184 -9.56 1.53 1.20
C ARG A 184 -10.03 2.28 2.43
N SER A 185 -9.06 2.80 3.19
CA SER A 185 -9.24 3.60 4.41
C SER A 185 -9.64 2.82 5.65
N CYS A 186 -9.39 3.49 6.78
CA CYS A 186 -9.75 3.04 8.12
C CYS A 186 -10.33 4.24 8.88
N PRO A 187 -11.55 4.13 9.49
CA PRO A 187 -12.19 5.25 10.20
C PRO A 187 -11.68 5.43 11.63
N MET A 188 -10.66 4.70 12.08
CA MET A 188 -10.28 4.60 13.49
C MET A 188 -9.36 5.72 13.92
N GLY A 189 -8.86 6.62 13.48
CA GLY A 189 -8.08 7.78 13.98
C GLY A 189 -7.08 7.46 15.09
N CYS A 190 -6.39 6.32 15.02
CA CYS A 190 -5.33 5.98 15.97
C CYS A 190 -4.18 7.00 15.83
N SER A 191 -3.64 7.47 16.99
CA SER A 191 -2.68 8.58 17.05
C SER A 191 -1.33 8.29 16.37
N PHE A 192 -0.97 7.03 16.22
CA PHE A 192 0.28 6.58 15.58
C PHE A 192 0.13 6.26 14.09
N CYS A 193 -1.09 6.26 13.53
CA CYS A 193 -1.38 5.79 12.19
C CYS A 193 -1.55 6.94 11.20
N ASN A 194 -0.86 6.86 10.06
CA ASN A 194 -0.88 7.87 9.00
C ASN A 194 -1.78 7.52 7.82
N MET A 195 -2.48 6.38 7.84
CA MET A 195 -3.25 5.91 6.67
C MET A 195 -4.37 6.86 6.26
N HIS A 196 -4.93 7.63 7.21
CA HIS A 196 -5.91 8.67 6.92
C HIS A 196 -5.38 9.80 6.02
N LEU A 197 -4.06 10.01 5.98
CA LEU A 197 -3.43 10.99 5.07
C LEU A 197 -3.37 10.48 3.62
N VAL A 198 -3.48 9.17 3.42
CA VAL A 198 -3.44 8.54 2.08
C VAL A 198 -4.84 8.31 1.54
N HIS A 199 -5.69 7.65 2.33
CA HIS A 199 -7.00 7.15 1.88
C HIS A 199 -8.19 7.92 2.49
N GLY A 200 -7.93 9.03 3.23
CA GLY A 200 -8.97 9.71 4.00
C GLY A 200 -9.47 8.88 5.18
N GLN A 201 -10.63 9.24 5.73
CA GLN A 201 -11.21 8.57 6.91
C GLN A 201 -12.48 7.77 6.60
N LYS A 202 -13.04 7.90 5.40
CA LYS A 202 -14.25 7.19 4.99
C LYS A 202 -13.86 5.82 4.43
N TRP A 203 -14.21 4.75 5.16
CA TRP A 203 -14.00 3.40 4.67
C TRP A 203 -14.84 3.12 3.42
N ARG A 204 -14.22 2.65 2.37
CA ARG A 204 -14.81 2.42 1.06
C ARG A 204 -14.48 1.00 0.60
N PRO A 205 -15.43 0.08 0.65
CA PRO A 205 -15.25 -1.28 0.16
C PRO A 205 -15.54 -1.38 -1.33
N ARG A 206 -14.88 -2.31 -2.00
CA ARG A 206 -15.34 -2.91 -3.25
C ARG A 206 -16.51 -3.85 -2.96
N SER A 207 -17.32 -4.14 -3.95
CA SER A 207 -18.29 -5.24 -3.86
C SER A 207 -17.57 -6.58 -3.67
N VAL A 208 -18.22 -7.53 -3.03
CA VAL A 208 -17.66 -8.89 -2.90
C VAL A 208 -17.53 -9.52 -4.27
N GLU A 209 -18.49 -9.26 -5.17
CA GLU A 209 -18.45 -9.74 -6.56
C GLU A 209 -17.17 -9.31 -7.28
N SER A 210 -16.84 -8.01 -7.27
CA SER A 210 -15.60 -7.48 -7.89
C SER A 210 -14.34 -8.12 -7.28
N CYS A 211 -14.33 -8.36 -5.96
CA CYS A 211 -13.22 -9.07 -5.32
C CYS A 211 -13.11 -10.52 -5.78
N MET A 212 -14.23 -11.22 -5.94
CA MET A 212 -14.22 -12.61 -6.42
C MET A 212 -13.74 -12.72 -7.86
N GLU A 213 -14.15 -11.80 -8.73
CA GLU A 213 -13.66 -11.74 -10.12
C GLU A 213 -12.14 -11.59 -10.18
N GLU A 214 -11.59 -10.69 -9.37
CA GLU A 214 -10.13 -10.49 -9.29
C GLU A 214 -9.40 -11.72 -8.73
N LEU A 215 -9.94 -12.37 -7.70
CA LEU A 215 -9.37 -13.59 -7.14
C LEU A 215 -9.40 -14.75 -8.16
N GLU A 216 -10.47 -14.86 -8.94
CA GLU A 216 -10.54 -15.84 -10.02
C GLU A 216 -9.53 -15.55 -11.14
N GLU A 217 -9.36 -14.28 -11.52
CA GLU A 217 -8.32 -13.87 -12.47
C GLU A 217 -6.93 -14.22 -11.95
N MET A 218 -6.63 -13.90 -10.69
CA MET A 218 -5.35 -14.22 -10.07
C MET A 218 -5.08 -15.73 -10.10
N SER A 219 -6.06 -16.54 -9.74
CA SER A 219 -5.94 -17.99 -9.71
C SER A 219 -5.82 -18.61 -11.11
N LYS A 220 -6.64 -18.15 -12.07
CA LYS A 220 -6.72 -18.76 -13.41
C LYS A 220 -5.66 -18.25 -14.38
N ARG A 221 -5.39 -16.95 -14.38
CA ARG A 221 -4.47 -16.31 -15.33
C ARG A 221 -3.02 -16.29 -14.85
N TRP A 222 -2.83 -16.12 -13.54
CA TRP A 222 -1.51 -15.94 -12.94
C TRP A 222 -1.07 -17.13 -12.09
N ASP A 223 -1.85 -18.20 -12.03
CA ASP A 223 -1.60 -19.39 -11.19
C ASP A 223 -1.27 -19.04 -9.73
N ALA A 224 -1.90 -17.97 -9.23
CA ALA A 224 -1.66 -17.51 -7.87
C ALA A 224 -2.45 -18.37 -6.88
N HIS A 225 -1.72 -19.11 -6.06
CA HIS A 225 -2.29 -19.95 -5.01
C HIS A 225 -2.25 -19.28 -3.64
N HIS A 226 -1.66 -18.09 -3.53
CA HIS A 226 -1.59 -17.33 -2.29
C HIS A 226 -1.88 -15.85 -2.57
N VAL A 227 -2.74 -15.23 -1.72
CA VAL A 227 -3.15 -13.83 -1.86
C VAL A 227 -3.01 -13.12 -0.51
N PHE A 228 -2.39 -11.94 -0.51
CA PHE A 228 -2.40 -11.02 0.61
C PHE A 228 -3.55 -10.02 0.47
N ILE A 229 -4.46 -10.00 1.42
CA ILE A 229 -5.49 -8.95 1.52
C ILE A 229 -4.84 -7.77 2.25
N MET A 230 -4.56 -6.71 1.52
CA MET A 230 -3.75 -5.56 1.96
C MET A 230 -4.59 -4.39 2.50
N ASP A 231 -5.83 -4.64 2.86
CA ASP A 231 -6.75 -3.65 3.40
C ASP A 231 -6.23 -3.03 4.70
N ASP A 232 -6.50 -1.74 4.92
CA ASP A 232 -6.28 -1.09 6.21
C ASP A 232 -7.25 -1.57 7.28
N PHE A 233 -8.45 -2.04 6.86
CA PHE A 233 -9.49 -2.53 7.76
C PHE A 233 -10.45 -3.48 7.02
N TRP A 234 -10.01 -4.72 6.81
CA TRP A 234 -10.74 -5.72 6.02
C TRP A 234 -12.12 -6.10 6.60
N ASN A 235 -12.19 -6.35 7.90
CA ASN A 235 -13.39 -6.87 8.56
C ASN A 235 -14.24 -5.81 9.27
N LEU A 236 -14.19 -4.54 8.86
CA LEU A 236 -14.99 -3.47 9.48
C LEU A 236 -16.48 -3.78 9.50
N LYS A 237 -17.00 -4.29 8.39
CA LYS A 237 -18.36 -4.84 8.31
C LYS A 237 -18.27 -6.36 8.34
N LYS A 238 -18.66 -6.94 9.47
CA LYS A 238 -18.57 -8.38 9.70
C LYS A 238 -19.35 -9.20 8.65
N ASP A 239 -20.54 -8.76 8.29
CA ASP A 239 -21.39 -9.47 7.31
C ASP A 239 -20.73 -9.51 5.94
N ARG A 240 -20.10 -8.39 5.49
CA ARG A 240 -19.30 -8.37 4.26
C ARG A 240 -18.10 -9.32 4.33
N ALA A 241 -17.43 -9.40 5.49
CA ALA A 241 -16.30 -10.31 5.66
C ALA A 241 -16.75 -11.79 5.58
N LYS A 242 -17.94 -12.11 6.13
CA LYS A 242 -18.56 -13.43 5.97
C LYS A 242 -18.90 -13.71 4.51
N GLU A 243 -19.58 -12.78 3.85
CA GLU A 243 -19.93 -12.86 2.42
C GLU A 243 -18.69 -13.07 1.53
N PHE A 244 -17.58 -12.39 1.83
CA PHE A 244 -16.31 -12.58 1.12
C PHE A 244 -15.80 -14.02 1.29
N CYS A 245 -15.79 -14.57 2.50
CA CYS A 245 -15.38 -15.95 2.74
C CYS A 245 -16.32 -16.95 2.05
N GLU A 246 -17.62 -16.72 2.11
CA GLU A 246 -18.63 -17.54 1.45
C GLU A 246 -18.50 -17.48 -0.08
N GLY A 247 -18.17 -16.33 -0.63
CA GLY A 247 -17.88 -16.14 -2.05
C GLY A 247 -16.76 -17.03 -2.54
N ILE A 248 -15.63 -17.06 -1.83
CA ILE A 248 -14.49 -17.95 -2.13
C ILE A 248 -14.94 -19.43 -2.12
N ILE A 249 -15.67 -19.83 -1.07
CA ILE A 249 -16.15 -21.21 -0.90
C ILE A 249 -17.11 -21.58 -2.02
N LYS A 250 -18.13 -20.75 -2.27
CA LYS A 250 -19.18 -21.00 -3.27
C LYS A 250 -18.64 -21.12 -4.69
N ARG A 251 -17.63 -20.29 -5.04
CA ARG A 251 -17.00 -20.31 -6.36
C ARG A 251 -15.90 -21.36 -6.49
N GLY A 252 -15.54 -22.04 -5.39
CA GLY A 252 -14.47 -23.05 -5.38
C GLY A 252 -13.11 -22.46 -5.75
N ILE A 253 -12.84 -21.18 -5.39
CA ILE A 253 -11.58 -20.53 -5.68
C ILE A 253 -10.49 -21.17 -4.81
N ASN A 254 -9.53 -21.85 -5.44
CA ASN A 254 -8.48 -22.58 -4.75
C ASN A 254 -7.29 -21.68 -4.40
N ILE A 255 -7.46 -20.84 -3.38
CA ILE A 255 -6.41 -19.95 -2.89
C ILE A 255 -6.21 -20.12 -1.38
N ARG A 256 -5.00 -19.81 -0.93
CA ARG A 256 -4.72 -19.47 0.47
C ARG A 256 -4.62 -17.96 0.58
N TRP A 257 -5.06 -17.38 1.69
CA TRP A 257 -4.98 -15.95 1.87
C TRP A 257 -4.62 -15.56 3.30
N ASN A 258 -4.11 -14.34 3.45
CA ASN A 258 -3.68 -13.75 4.71
C ASN A 258 -4.10 -12.28 4.77
N THR A 259 -4.20 -11.75 6.00
CA THR A 259 -4.39 -10.32 6.26
C THR A 259 -3.16 -9.76 6.99
N PRO A 260 -2.07 -9.43 6.27
CA PRO A 260 -0.82 -9.01 6.90
C PRO A 260 -0.91 -7.65 7.62
N ASN A 261 -1.82 -6.77 7.22
CA ASN A 261 -2.07 -5.50 7.91
C ASN A 261 -2.95 -5.64 9.16
N GLY A 262 -3.47 -6.85 9.38
CA GLY A 262 -4.27 -7.19 10.53
C GLY A 262 -5.77 -7.06 10.34
N ILE A 263 -6.49 -7.60 11.32
CA ILE A 263 -7.95 -7.52 11.43
C ILE A 263 -8.34 -6.84 12.73
N SER A 264 -9.53 -6.26 12.76
CA SER A 264 -10.10 -5.72 13.99
C SER A 264 -10.67 -6.82 14.87
N VAL A 265 -10.23 -6.88 16.11
CA VAL A 265 -10.74 -7.80 17.12
C VAL A 265 -12.20 -7.52 17.49
N LYS A 266 -12.66 -6.27 17.35
CA LYS A 266 -14.06 -5.87 17.63
C LYS A 266 -15.07 -6.49 16.67
N CYS A 267 -14.63 -6.77 15.45
CA CYS A 267 -15.49 -7.26 14.37
C CYS A 267 -15.33 -8.76 14.14
N MET A 268 -14.80 -9.50 15.13
CA MET A 268 -14.65 -10.95 15.09
C MET A 268 -15.74 -11.66 15.87
N ASP A 269 -16.08 -12.86 15.40
CA ASP A 269 -16.86 -13.86 16.12
C ASP A 269 -16.42 -15.27 15.69
N LYS A 270 -16.95 -16.28 16.39
CA LYS A 270 -16.61 -17.68 16.13
C LYS A 270 -17.00 -18.12 14.72
N GLU A 271 -18.13 -17.67 14.22
CA GLU A 271 -18.63 -18.01 12.88
C GLU A 271 -17.71 -17.46 11.79
N LEU A 272 -17.31 -16.16 11.89
CA LEU A 272 -16.36 -15.56 10.94
C LEU A 272 -15.03 -16.30 10.96
N ALA A 273 -14.48 -16.66 12.14
CA ALA A 273 -13.24 -17.42 12.24
C ALA A 273 -13.34 -18.78 11.50
N GLN A 274 -14.47 -19.48 11.64
CA GLN A 274 -14.71 -20.74 10.95
C GLN A 274 -14.84 -20.55 9.42
N LEU A 275 -15.53 -19.50 8.97
CA LEU A 275 -15.63 -19.15 7.56
C LEU A 275 -14.27 -18.77 6.98
N MET A 276 -13.47 -17.98 7.69
CA MET A 276 -12.09 -17.66 7.29
C MET A 276 -11.27 -18.93 7.05
N LYS A 277 -11.29 -19.89 7.99
CA LYS A 277 -10.56 -21.16 7.81
C LYS A 277 -11.05 -21.93 6.58
N ARG A 278 -12.35 -22.09 6.45
CA ARG A 278 -12.96 -22.83 5.33
C ARG A 278 -12.67 -22.19 3.97
N SER A 279 -12.56 -20.86 3.91
CA SER A 279 -12.23 -20.13 2.68
C SER A 279 -10.74 -20.06 2.38
N GLY A 280 -9.89 -20.73 3.17
CA GLY A 280 -8.45 -20.82 2.90
C GLY A 280 -7.57 -19.81 3.64
N CYS A 281 -8.08 -19.12 4.68
CA CYS A 281 -7.24 -18.26 5.52
C CYS A 281 -6.11 -19.07 6.15
N ALA A 282 -4.88 -18.72 5.78
CA ALA A 282 -3.67 -19.41 6.21
C ALA A 282 -3.13 -18.88 7.54
N SER A 283 -3.25 -17.59 7.76
CA SER A 283 -2.92 -16.89 9.01
C SER A 283 -3.49 -15.48 8.98
N THR A 284 -3.54 -14.82 10.12
CA THR A 284 -3.96 -13.41 10.22
C THR A 284 -3.12 -12.67 11.24
N CYS A 285 -3.07 -11.35 11.10
CA CYS A 285 -2.50 -10.48 12.12
C CYS A 285 -3.62 -9.83 12.93
N ILE A 286 -3.36 -9.52 14.19
CA ILE A 286 -4.21 -8.69 15.03
C ILE A 286 -3.43 -7.52 15.62
N ALA A 287 -4.03 -6.36 15.62
CA ALA A 287 -3.40 -5.14 16.08
C ALA A 287 -3.66 -4.93 17.58
N ILE A 288 -2.89 -5.63 18.43
CA ILE A 288 -2.95 -5.53 19.90
C ILE A 288 -2.44 -4.17 20.37
N GLU A 289 -1.34 -3.69 19.79
CA GLU A 289 -0.59 -2.47 20.01
C GLU A 289 0.05 -2.38 21.42
N SER A 290 -0.71 -2.60 22.49
CA SER A 290 -0.20 -2.61 23.87
C SER A 290 -1.02 -3.57 24.73
N GLY A 291 -0.38 -4.19 25.72
CA GLY A 291 -1.06 -4.97 26.77
C GLY A 291 -1.92 -4.12 27.72
N SER A 292 -1.65 -2.81 27.79
CA SER A 292 -2.35 -1.87 28.65
C SER A 292 -3.54 -1.22 27.95
N GLU A 293 -4.75 -1.39 28.50
CA GLU A 293 -5.94 -0.68 28.00
C GLU A 293 -5.80 0.84 28.10
N ARG A 294 -5.15 1.34 29.16
CA ARG A 294 -4.87 2.77 29.32
C ARG A 294 -4.03 3.30 28.14
N VAL A 295 -2.94 2.62 27.81
CA VAL A 295 -2.07 3.01 26.69
C VAL A 295 -2.86 3.03 25.39
N ARG A 296 -3.61 1.97 25.11
CA ARG A 296 -4.45 1.91 23.90
C ARG A 296 -5.50 3.01 23.84
N HIS A 297 -6.22 3.26 24.96
CA HIS A 297 -7.35 4.17 24.97
C HIS A 297 -6.95 5.63 25.05
N GLU A 298 -5.97 5.96 25.92
CA GLU A 298 -5.60 7.34 26.22
C GLU A 298 -4.48 7.86 25.33
N LEU A 299 -3.46 7.02 25.04
CA LEU A 299 -2.29 7.46 24.28
C LEU A 299 -2.42 7.16 22.78
N MET A 300 -2.95 5.99 22.44
CA MET A 300 -3.09 5.54 21.05
C MET A 300 -4.42 5.88 20.40
N ASN A 301 -5.40 6.41 21.16
CA ASN A 301 -6.77 6.63 20.69
C ASN A 301 -7.41 5.38 20.05
N LYS A 302 -7.05 4.20 20.53
CA LYS A 302 -7.53 2.91 20.04
C LYS A 302 -8.41 2.22 21.06
N LYS A 303 -9.73 2.32 20.91
CA LYS A 303 -10.74 1.81 21.86
C LYS A 303 -10.93 0.29 21.75
N THR A 304 -9.89 -0.49 22.04
CA THR A 304 -9.90 -1.97 22.04
C THR A 304 -9.70 -2.49 23.44
N TYR A 305 -10.58 -3.42 23.90
CA TYR A 305 -10.54 -4.02 25.22
C TYR A 305 -9.84 -5.38 25.24
N ASN A 306 -9.21 -5.73 26.37
CA ASN A 306 -8.53 -7.02 26.51
C ASN A 306 -9.44 -8.21 26.24
N ARG A 307 -10.71 -8.15 26.71
CA ARG A 307 -11.70 -9.19 26.44
C ARG A 307 -11.91 -9.46 24.95
N GLU A 308 -11.90 -8.41 24.10
CA GLU A 308 -12.08 -8.53 22.65
C GLU A 308 -10.86 -9.21 22.01
N ILE A 309 -9.66 -8.88 22.51
CA ILE A 309 -8.41 -9.52 22.07
C ILE A 309 -8.41 -11.00 22.42
N TYR A 310 -8.68 -11.33 23.68
CA TYR A 310 -8.71 -12.73 24.15
C TYR A 310 -9.76 -13.56 23.42
N SER A 311 -10.98 -13.06 23.30
CA SER A 311 -12.04 -13.76 22.56
C SER A 311 -11.66 -13.99 21.09
N THR A 312 -11.03 -13.00 20.43
CA THR A 312 -10.58 -13.15 19.05
C THR A 312 -9.49 -14.21 18.90
N ILE A 313 -8.51 -14.22 19.80
CA ILE A 313 -7.46 -15.26 19.80
C ILE A 313 -8.10 -16.65 20.01
N GLU A 314 -9.06 -16.76 20.91
CA GLU A 314 -9.78 -18.01 21.18
C GLU A 314 -10.57 -18.50 19.96
N TYR A 315 -11.28 -17.61 19.25
CA TYR A 315 -12.01 -17.95 18.02
C TYR A 315 -11.07 -18.40 16.89
N LEU A 316 -9.97 -17.68 16.69
CA LEU A 316 -8.99 -17.99 15.63
C LEU A 316 -8.23 -19.28 15.94
N SER A 317 -7.80 -19.48 17.20
CA SER A 317 -7.15 -20.72 17.63
C SER A 317 -8.09 -21.92 17.54
N GLY A 318 -9.36 -21.75 17.94
CA GLY A 318 -10.40 -22.78 17.82
C GLY A 318 -10.76 -23.13 16.36
N ALA A 319 -10.42 -22.25 15.41
CA ALA A 319 -10.53 -22.49 13.97
C ALA A 319 -9.19 -22.95 13.35
N ASP A 320 -8.15 -23.18 14.14
CA ASP A 320 -6.81 -23.55 13.66
C ASP A 320 -6.23 -22.53 12.65
N ILE A 321 -6.34 -21.22 12.98
CA ILE A 321 -5.76 -20.12 12.23
C ILE A 321 -4.61 -19.53 13.05
N PRO A 322 -3.35 -19.61 12.59
CA PRO A 322 -2.21 -18.94 13.22
C PRO A 322 -2.40 -17.43 13.29
N VAL A 323 -2.03 -16.84 14.43
CA VAL A 323 -2.21 -15.41 14.71
C VAL A 323 -0.88 -14.76 15.06
N VAL A 324 -0.62 -13.61 14.44
CA VAL A 324 0.50 -12.72 14.81
C VAL A 324 -0.07 -11.46 15.45
N GLY A 325 0.45 -11.08 16.63
CA GLY A 325 0.05 -9.85 17.32
C GLY A 325 1.04 -8.72 17.06
N PHE A 326 0.56 -7.58 16.58
CA PHE A 326 1.38 -6.35 16.52
C PHE A 326 1.41 -5.68 17.88
N VAL A 327 2.60 -5.23 18.28
CA VAL A 327 2.83 -4.51 19.53
C VAL A 327 3.72 -3.30 19.24
N ILE A 328 3.33 -2.15 19.77
CA ILE A 328 4.08 -0.89 19.74
C ILE A 328 4.57 -0.62 21.14
N VAL A 329 5.84 -0.29 21.27
CA VAL A 329 6.47 0.12 22.54
C VAL A 329 7.07 1.51 22.40
N GLY A 330 7.09 2.26 23.49
CA GLY A 330 7.70 3.59 23.55
C GLY A 330 6.75 4.73 23.16
N MET A 331 5.44 4.54 23.29
CA MET A 331 4.50 5.64 23.14
C MET A 331 4.78 6.76 24.16
N PRO A 332 4.78 8.03 23.74
CA PRO A 332 4.94 9.14 24.68
C PRO A 332 3.95 9.04 25.84
N GLY A 333 4.46 9.00 27.09
CA GLY A 333 3.65 8.80 28.30
C GLY A 333 3.37 7.34 28.67
N GLU A 334 3.90 6.37 27.95
CA GLU A 334 3.90 4.96 28.34
C GLU A 334 4.84 4.75 29.56
N LYS A 335 4.37 4.02 30.57
CA LYS A 335 5.13 3.70 31.82
C LYS A 335 4.99 2.21 32.07
#